data_15849626b9cfa6b99d46a1ce033dab57
#
_entry.id   15849626b9cfa6b99d46a1ce033dab57
#
_cell.length_a   1.000
_cell.length_b   1.000
_cell.length_c   1.000
_cell.angle_alpha   90.00
_cell.angle_beta   90.00
_cell.angle_gamma   90.00
#
_symmetry.space_group_name_H-M   'P 1'
#
loop_
_entity.id
_entity.type
_entity.pdbx_description
1 polymer ?
#
loop_
_entity_poly.entity_id
_entity_poly.type
_entity_poly.pdbx_seq_one_letter_code
_entity_poly.pdbx_strand_id
1 'polypeptide(L)'
;MKRCVSLLIAGMGYCALAQAATPDADGGRVDFLGKITDTSCSVSVNGQGSDANVYLAPVSLQEVHNRGAGAYLKPKSFTIQLSNCQIMEGSAETLSEADLRNISVSWVGGNLLQGANEDAGYLANSLSDGASNIALALSVNGNDTLDKSNKIIPADPDQNSVQPEIGAKDVGTFTYYIGYVTQAPKKTTSGPIHSYATYEIRYN
;
A
#
# COMPACT_ATOMS: atom_id res chain seq x y z
N MET A 1 0.21 4.44 98.91
CA MET A 1 0.95 5.37 98.11
C MET A 1 1.56 4.66 96.93
N LYS A 2 0.85 4.52 95.83
CA LYS A 2 1.42 4.09 94.52
C LYS A 2 0.62 4.78 93.39
N ARG A 3 1.29 5.68 92.68
CA ARG A 3 0.74 6.45 91.59
C ARG A 3 0.78 5.60 90.33
N CYS A 4 -0.36 5.31 89.76
CA CYS A 4 -0.44 4.76 88.43
C CYS A 4 -0.40 5.89 87.40
N VAL A 5 0.63 5.84 86.48
CA VAL A 5 0.77 6.73 85.36
C VAL A 5 0.14 6.00 84.16
N SER A 6 -0.94 6.54 83.64
CA SER A 6 -1.58 6.04 82.42
C SER A 6 -0.88 6.65 81.21
N LEU A 7 -0.30 5.79 80.37
CA LEU A 7 0.30 6.16 79.07
C LEU A 7 -0.79 6.11 77.99
N LEU A 8 -1.15 7.28 77.48
CA LEU A 8 -2.02 7.43 76.31
C LEU A 8 -1.16 7.27 75.03
N ILE A 9 -1.33 6.20 74.33
CA ILE A 9 -0.75 6.00 72.99
C ILE A 9 -1.71 6.58 71.98
N ALA A 10 -1.34 7.73 71.36
CA ALA A 10 -2.04 8.30 70.23
C ALA A 10 -1.64 7.53 68.93
N GLY A 11 -2.54 6.73 68.45
CA GLY A 11 -2.38 6.08 67.16
C GLY A 11 -2.64 7.05 65.99
N MET A 12 -1.59 7.47 65.28
CA MET A 12 -1.71 8.20 64.02
C MET A 12 -2.13 7.23 62.93
N GLY A 13 -3.41 7.26 62.56
CA GLY A 13 -3.91 6.59 61.39
C GLY A 13 -3.39 7.26 60.11
N TYR A 14 -2.51 6.59 59.39
CA TYR A 14 -2.17 6.98 58.01
C TYR A 14 -3.33 6.61 57.09
N CYS A 15 -4.13 7.61 56.69
CA CYS A 15 -5.01 7.46 55.53
C CYS A 15 -4.17 7.42 54.26
N ALA A 16 -3.93 6.23 53.72
CA ALA A 16 -3.43 6.07 52.37
C ALA A 16 -4.52 6.54 51.40
N LEU A 17 -4.33 7.70 50.79
CA LEU A 17 -5.11 8.17 49.67
C LEU A 17 -4.78 7.25 48.50
N ALA A 18 -5.64 6.29 48.23
CA ALA A 18 -5.62 5.54 46.98
C ALA A 18 -5.94 6.53 45.84
N GLN A 19 -4.91 6.96 45.12
CA GLN A 19 -5.11 7.67 43.86
C GLN A 19 -5.65 6.63 42.88
N ALA A 20 -6.94 6.74 42.61
CA ALA A 20 -7.53 6.03 41.45
C ALA A 20 -6.85 6.60 40.19
N ALA A 21 -6.00 5.81 39.55
CA ALA A 21 -5.51 6.12 38.24
C ALA A 21 -6.74 6.23 37.33
N THR A 22 -7.00 7.42 36.81
CA THR A 22 -7.98 7.58 35.74
C THR A 22 -7.49 6.72 34.59
N PRO A 23 -8.31 5.79 34.06
CA PRO A 23 -7.91 5.10 32.87
C PRO A 23 -7.67 6.14 31.77
N ASP A 24 -6.43 6.20 31.25
CA ASP A 24 -6.15 6.97 30.07
C ASP A 24 -7.08 6.46 28.97
N ALA A 25 -8.01 7.30 28.55
CA ALA A 25 -8.86 6.97 27.43
C ALA A 25 -7.95 6.99 26.19
N ASP A 26 -7.56 5.80 25.72
CA ASP A 26 -6.85 5.65 24.46
C ASP A 26 -7.75 6.15 23.33
N GLY A 27 -7.44 7.34 22.85
CA GLY A 27 -8.13 7.97 21.73
C GLY A 27 -7.13 8.23 20.60
N GLY A 28 -7.60 8.17 19.39
CA GLY A 28 -6.83 8.46 18.20
C GLY A 28 -7.54 9.49 17.33
N ARG A 29 -6.79 10.11 16.41
CA ARG A 29 -7.30 10.98 15.37
C ARG A 29 -7.51 10.15 14.11
N VAL A 30 -8.65 10.31 13.46
CA VAL A 30 -8.94 9.77 12.12
C VAL A 30 -9.17 10.95 11.19
N ASP A 31 -8.33 11.06 10.17
CA ASP A 31 -8.48 12.07 9.13
C ASP A 31 -9.30 11.49 8.00
N PHE A 32 -10.37 12.20 7.62
CA PHE A 32 -11.21 11.86 6.49
C PHE A 32 -10.89 12.85 5.36
N LEU A 33 -10.33 12.31 4.28
CA LEU A 33 -9.98 13.11 3.10
C LEU A 33 -10.91 12.67 1.97
N GLY A 34 -11.43 13.66 1.25
CA GLY A 34 -12.29 13.43 0.10
C GLY A 34 -12.11 14.54 -0.91
N LYS A 35 -12.38 14.24 -2.17
CA LYS A 35 -12.41 15.22 -3.25
C LYS A 35 -13.74 15.07 -3.97
N ILE A 36 -14.40 16.20 -4.21
CA ILE A 36 -15.53 16.27 -5.14
C ILE A 36 -14.94 16.69 -6.48
N THR A 37 -15.23 15.93 -7.52
CA THR A 37 -14.78 16.22 -8.88
C THR A 37 -16.00 16.32 -9.78
N ASP A 38 -15.89 17.13 -10.82
CA ASP A 38 -16.88 17.25 -11.89
C ASP A 38 -16.67 16.21 -13.00
N THR A 39 -15.64 15.39 -12.85
CA THR A 39 -15.31 14.31 -13.79
C THR A 39 -15.36 12.97 -13.07
N SER A 40 -16.00 11.98 -13.67
CA SER A 40 -16.00 10.60 -13.18
C SER A 40 -15.80 9.62 -14.33
N CYS A 41 -15.02 8.56 -14.07
CA CYS A 41 -14.79 7.47 -15.02
C CYS A 41 -15.16 6.13 -14.39
N SER A 42 -15.57 5.19 -15.22
CA SER A 42 -15.62 3.78 -14.83
C SER A 42 -14.22 3.20 -14.87
N VAL A 43 -13.83 2.54 -13.78
CA VAL A 43 -12.49 1.95 -13.63
C VAL A 43 -12.59 0.43 -13.77
N SER A 44 -11.66 -0.16 -14.53
CA SER A 44 -11.48 -1.62 -14.56
C SER A 44 -10.01 -1.99 -14.56
N VAL A 45 -9.67 -3.07 -13.84
CA VAL A 45 -8.32 -3.63 -13.80
C VAL A 45 -8.33 -4.96 -14.56
N ASN A 46 -7.54 -5.06 -15.64
CA ASN A 46 -7.54 -6.24 -16.55
C ASN A 46 -8.94 -6.65 -17.02
N GLY A 47 -9.84 -5.68 -17.25
CA GLY A 47 -11.21 -5.95 -17.66
C GLY A 47 -12.14 -6.50 -16.55
N GLN A 48 -11.68 -6.53 -15.31
CA GLN A 48 -12.48 -6.83 -14.12
C GLN A 48 -13.02 -5.52 -13.52
N GLY A 49 -13.59 -5.54 -12.32
CA GLY A 49 -13.96 -4.29 -11.62
C GLY A 49 -12.76 -3.45 -11.17
N SER A 50 -13.03 -2.43 -10.38
CA SER A 50 -11.99 -1.59 -9.75
C SER A 50 -11.07 -2.40 -8.82
N ASP A 51 -11.61 -3.45 -8.20
CA ASP A 51 -10.87 -4.44 -7.43
C ASP A 51 -10.65 -5.69 -8.29
N ALA A 52 -9.40 -6.14 -8.41
CA ALA A 52 -9.06 -7.24 -9.26
C ALA A 52 -7.88 -8.07 -8.74
N ASN A 53 -7.79 -9.30 -9.23
CA ASN A 53 -6.67 -10.18 -8.94
C ASN A 53 -5.73 -10.26 -10.15
N VAL A 54 -4.44 -10.10 -9.88
CA VAL A 54 -3.36 -10.30 -10.85
C VAL A 54 -2.59 -11.55 -10.47
N TYR A 55 -2.69 -12.59 -11.28
CA TYR A 55 -1.98 -13.86 -11.04
C TYR A 55 -0.61 -13.82 -11.71
N LEU A 56 0.45 -14.01 -10.92
CA LEU A 56 1.82 -14.08 -11.42
C LEU A 56 2.19 -15.51 -11.84
N ALA A 57 3.07 -15.62 -12.82
CA ALA A 57 3.66 -16.89 -13.17
C ALA A 57 4.55 -17.39 -12.01
N PRO A 58 4.55 -18.70 -11.70
CA PRO A 58 5.43 -19.23 -10.67
C PRO A 58 6.90 -19.01 -11.03
N VAL A 59 7.72 -18.80 -10.02
CA VAL A 59 9.18 -18.73 -10.11
C VAL A 59 9.78 -19.88 -9.30
N SER A 60 10.77 -20.55 -9.87
CA SER A 60 11.44 -21.63 -9.15
C SER A 60 12.41 -21.10 -8.10
N LEU A 61 12.55 -21.82 -6.99
CA LEU A 61 13.50 -21.44 -5.95
C LEU A 61 14.96 -21.40 -6.49
N GLN A 62 15.27 -22.27 -7.44
CA GLN A 62 16.57 -22.28 -8.11
C GLN A 62 16.79 -20.99 -8.91
N GLU A 63 15.77 -20.51 -9.64
CA GLU A 63 15.82 -19.24 -10.37
C GLU A 63 16.05 -18.07 -9.40
N VAL A 64 15.31 -18.01 -8.29
CA VAL A 64 15.49 -16.99 -7.26
C VAL A 64 16.90 -17.02 -6.68
N HIS A 65 17.41 -18.21 -6.32
CA HIS A 65 18.73 -18.38 -5.74
C HIS A 65 19.88 -18.02 -6.70
N ASN A 66 19.67 -18.13 -8.01
CA ASN A 66 20.66 -17.82 -9.03
C ASN A 66 20.71 -16.33 -9.41
N ARG A 67 19.73 -15.54 -8.97
CA ARG A 67 19.70 -14.09 -9.22
C ARG A 67 20.35 -13.32 -8.06
N GLY A 68 20.79 -12.12 -8.35
CA GLY A 68 21.31 -11.19 -7.34
C GLY A 68 20.21 -10.59 -6.47
N ALA A 69 20.61 -10.00 -5.35
CA ALA A 69 19.71 -9.20 -4.53
C ALA A 69 19.12 -8.04 -5.33
N GLY A 70 17.86 -7.74 -5.15
CA GLY A 70 17.15 -6.68 -5.85
C GLY A 70 16.73 -7.02 -7.30
N ALA A 71 17.06 -8.22 -7.81
CA ALA A 71 16.61 -8.64 -9.14
C ALA A 71 15.08 -8.71 -9.19
N TYR A 72 14.51 -8.20 -10.29
CA TYR A 72 13.08 -8.23 -10.55
C TYR A 72 12.73 -9.45 -11.39
N LEU A 73 11.93 -10.35 -10.84
CA LEU A 73 11.70 -11.67 -11.41
C LEU A 73 10.26 -11.79 -11.91
N LYS A 74 10.13 -12.34 -13.13
CA LYS A 74 8.83 -12.63 -13.75
C LYS A 74 7.87 -11.43 -13.73
N PRO A 75 8.31 -10.22 -14.14
CA PRO A 75 7.39 -9.10 -14.22
C PRO A 75 6.21 -9.43 -15.14
N LYS A 76 5.01 -9.20 -14.62
CA LYS A 76 3.75 -9.37 -15.34
C LYS A 76 3.07 -8.03 -15.48
N SER A 77 2.70 -7.69 -16.71
CA SER A 77 1.88 -6.51 -16.98
C SER A 77 0.44 -6.71 -16.52
N PHE A 78 -0.17 -5.63 -16.07
CA PHE A 78 -1.60 -5.49 -15.86
C PHE A 78 -2.02 -4.07 -16.22
N THR A 79 -3.30 -3.88 -16.51
CA THR A 79 -3.83 -2.59 -16.96
C THR A 79 -4.88 -2.06 -15.99
N ILE A 80 -4.88 -0.74 -15.82
CA ILE A 80 -5.99 0.01 -15.25
C ILE A 80 -6.59 0.81 -16.39
N GLN A 81 -7.86 0.58 -16.69
CA GLN A 81 -8.58 1.23 -17.76
C GLN A 81 -9.63 2.18 -17.20
N LEU A 82 -9.70 3.38 -17.76
CA LEU A 82 -10.73 4.36 -17.53
C LEU A 82 -11.61 4.45 -18.74
N SER A 83 -12.91 4.34 -18.56
CA SER A 83 -13.90 4.42 -19.62
C SER A 83 -15.14 5.15 -19.16
N ASN A 84 -16.03 5.52 -20.09
CA ASN A 84 -17.25 6.25 -19.80
C ASN A 84 -17.01 7.48 -18.91
N CYS A 85 -15.93 8.18 -19.19
CA CYS A 85 -15.58 9.39 -18.45
C CYS A 85 -16.58 10.49 -18.79
N GLN A 86 -17.23 11.06 -17.78
CA GLN A 86 -18.24 12.11 -17.93
C GLN A 86 -17.79 13.35 -17.16
N ILE A 87 -18.00 14.50 -17.76
CA ILE A 87 -17.98 15.79 -17.10
C ILE A 87 -19.40 16.06 -16.63
N MET A 88 -19.60 16.51 -15.43
CA MET A 88 -20.85 16.73 -14.67
C MET A 88 -22.19 16.51 -15.41
N GLU A 89 -23.16 16.00 -14.68
CA GLU A 89 -24.55 15.83 -15.13
C GLU A 89 -25.09 17.07 -15.87
N GLY A 90 -25.39 16.87 -17.15
CA GLY A 90 -26.05 17.88 -18.00
C GLY A 90 -25.24 18.30 -19.22
N SER A 91 -23.95 17.99 -19.30
CA SER A 91 -23.18 18.14 -20.55
C SER A 91 -23.12 16.79 -21.28
N ALA A 92 -23.49 16.80 -22.55
CA ALA A 92 -23.24 15.67 -23.45
C ALA A 92 -21.76 15.57 -23.85
N GLU A 93 -20.88 16.29 -23.14
CA GLU A 93 -19.46 16.36 -23.44
C GLU A 93 -18.75 15.18 -22.81
N THR A 94 -18.19 14.33 -23.66
CA THR A 94 -17.18 13.34 -23.30
C THR A 94 -15.84 14.07 -23.09
N LEU A 95 -15.01 13.53 -22.18
CA LEU A 95 -13.65 14.05 -21.99
C LEU A 95 -12.89 14.00 -23.31
N SER A 96 -12.20 15.07 -23.62
CA SER A 96 -11.28 15.12 -24.73
C SER A 96 -10.04 14.23 -24.45
N GLU A 97 -9.29 13.87 -25.48
CA GLU A 97 -8.02 13.16 -25.32
C GLU A 97 -7.04 13.96 -24.42
N ALA A 98 -7.08 15.27 -24.48
CA ALA A 98 -6.26 16.15 -23.64
C ALA A 98 -6.64 16.02 -22.15
N ASP A 99 -7.93 15.94 -21.85
CA ASP A 99 -8.41 15.78 -20.47
C ASP A 99 -8.05 14.39 -19.91
N LEU A 100 -8.16 13.35 -20.73
CA LEU A 100 -7.73 11.99 -20.34
C LEU A 100 -6.23 11.92 -19.99
N ARG A 101 -5.39 12.70 -20.68
CA ARG A 101 -3.95 12.78 -20.37
C ARG A 101 -3.65 13.50 -19.07
N ASN A 102 -4.59 14.29 -18.56
CA ASN A 102 -4.49 14.97 -17.27
C ASN A 102 -4.94 14.06 -16.09
N ILE A 103 -5.47 12.88 -16.38
CA ILE A 103 -5.79 11.90 -15.35
C ILE A 103 -4.56 11.06 -15.06
N SER A 104 -4.34 10.76 -13.79
CA SER A 104 -3.24 9.91 -13.34
C SER A 104 -3.71 8.85 -12.35
N VAL A 105 -2.94 7.79 -12.23
CA VAL A 105 -3.10 6.76 -11.20
C VAL A 105 -2.02 6.97 -10.15
N SER A 106 -2.42 7.10 -8.89
CA SER A 106 -1.52 7.19 -7.76
C SER A 106 -1.65 5.96 -6.87
N TRP A 107 -0.55 5.30 -6.59
CA TRP A 107 -0.50 4.19 -5.64
C TRP A 107 -0.37 4.74 -4.22
N VAL A 108 -1.42 4.55 -3.41
CA VAL A 108 -1.56 5.24 -2.11
C VAL A 108 -1.21 4.35 -0.92
N GLY A 109 -1.00 3.05 -1.12
CA GLY A 109 -0.66 2.14 -0.03
C GLY A 109 -0.67 0.68 -0.45
N GLY A 110 -0.76 -0.19 0.56
CA GLY A 110 -0.78 -1.64 0.38
C GLY A 110 -0.17 -2.37 1.57
N ASN A 111 0.09 -3.64 1.41
CA ASN A 111 0.81 -4.44 2.40
C ASN A 111 2.33 -4.18 2.29
N LEU A 112 2.77 -2.97 2.64
CA LEU A 112 4.16 -2.54 2.47
C LEU A 112 5.09 -3.28 3.43
N LEU A 113 6.22 -3.75 2.89
CA LEU A 113 7.30 -4.29 3.69
C LEU A 113 7.91 -3.18 4.54
N GLN A 114 7.93 -3.37 5.86
CA GLN A 114 8.59 -2.47 6.79
C GLN A 114 10.09 -2.76 6.77
N GLY A 115 10.92 -1.81 6.38
CA GLY A 115 12.35 -2.05 6.27
C GLY A 115 13.17 -0.84 5.86
N ALA A 116 14.43 -1.09 5.53
CA ALA A 116 15.39 -0.09 5.08
C ALA A 116 14.99 0.51 3.71
N ASN A 117 15.61 1.63 3.35
CA ASN A 117 15.33 2.37 2.11
C ASN A 117 15.40 1.52 0.82
N GLU A 118 16.18 0.44 0.82
CA GLU A 118 16.30 -0.49 -0.32
C GLU A 118 15.01 -1.27 -0.57
N ASP A 119 14.25 -1.58 0.51
CA ASP A 119 12.98 -2.29 0.46
C ASP A 119 11.77 -1.33 0.31
N ALA A 120 12.01 -0.03 0.22
CA ALA A 120 10.94 0.95 0.08
C ALA A 120 10.05 0.63 -1.13
N GLY A 121 8.73 0.55 -0.89
CA GLY A 121 7.74 0.23 -1.91
C GLY A 121 7.54 -1.26 -2.19
N TYR A 122 8.28 -2.16 -1.52
CA TYR A 122 8.02 -3.59 -1.66
C TYR A 122 6.77 -4.01 -0.89
N LEU A 123 6.02 -4.92 -1.47
CA LEU A 123 4.79 -5.46 -0.93
C LEU A 123 5.09 -6.80 -0.24
N ALA A 124 4.94 -6.84 1.08
CA ALA A 124 5.21 -8.02 1.90
C ALA A 124 4.26 -9.18 1.56
N ASN A 125 4.71 -10.40 1.76
CA ASN A 125 3.81 -11.54 1.73
C ASN A 125 2.87 -11.49 2.95
N SER A 126 1.57 -11.52 2.71
CA SER A 126 0.56 -11.50 3.79
C SER A 126 0.27 -12.90 4.36
N LEU A 127 0.78 -13.95 3.74
CA LEU A 127 0.56 -15.33 4.16
C LEU A 127 1.60 -15.75 5.21
N SER A 128 1.16 -16.11 6.39
CA SER A 128 2.05 -16.54 7.49
C SER A 128 2.78 -17.86 7.21
N ASP A 129 2.18 -18.73 6.41
CA ASP A 129 2.71 -20.02 5.95
C ASP A 129 3.27 -19.97 4.52
N GLY A 130 3.39 -18.77 3.97
CA GLY A 130 3.87 -18.53 2.62
C GLY A 130 5.39 -18.47 2.47
N ALA A 131 5.85 -18.17 1.26
CA ALA A 131 7.25 -17.96 0.96
C ALA A 131 7.82 -16.82 1.83
N SER A 132 9.01 -17.03 2.40
CA SER A 132 9.71 -16.04 3.22
C SER A 132 10.89 -15.42 2.46
N ASN A 133 11.33 -14.24 2.89
CA ASN A 133 12.42 -13.46 2.29
C ASN A 133 12.21 -13.16 0.80
N ILE A 134 10.96 -12.99 0.40
CA ILE A 134 10.55 -12.56 -0.93
C ILE A 134 9.35 -11.62 -0.80
N ALA A 135 9.27 -10.64 -1.65
CA ALA A 135 8.21 -9.66 -1.72
C ALA A 135 7.76 -9.47 -3.16
N LEU A 136 6.75 -8.65 -3.38
CA LEU A 136 6.36 -8.16 -4.70
C LEU A 136 6.73 -6.69 -4.84
N ALA A 137 6.92 -6.23 -6.06
CA ALA A 137 7.16 -4.83 -6.34
C ALA A 137 6.40 -4.37 -7.57
N LEU A 138 5.89 -3.13 -7.52
CA LEU A 138 5.26 -2.45 -8.63
C LEU A 138 6.31 -1.70 -9.45
N SER A 139 6.11 -1.69 -10.78
CA SER A 139 7.00 -0.98 -11.70
C SER A 139 6.20 -0.36 -12.86
N VAL A 140 6.75 0.70 -13.44
CA VAL A 140 6.21 1.33 -14.65
C VAL A 140 6.64 0.62 -15.95
N ASN A 141 7.53 -0.37 -15.87
CA ASN A 141 7.95 -1.17 -17.02
C ASN A 141 8.28 -2.62 -16.62
N GLY A 142 8.45 -3.48 -17.63
CA GLY A 142 8.71 -4.92 -17.47
C GLY A 142 10.21 -5.29 -17.50
N ASN A 143 11.12 -4.37 -17.22
CA ASN A 143 12.55 -4.67 -17.14
C ASN A 143 12.82 -5.66 -16.01
N ASP A 144 13.90 -6.42 -16.11
CA ASP A 144 14.29 -7.42 -15.10
C ASP A 144 15.11 -6.82 -13.94
N THR A 145 15.18 -5.51 -13.88
CA THR A 145 15.85 -4.72 -12.83
C THR A 145 14.91 -3.65 -12.30
N LEU A 146 14.98 -3.40 -10.99
CA LEU A 146 14.28 -2.31 -10.34
C LEU A 146 15.28 -1.23 -9.91
N ASP A 147 15.02 -0.02 -10.33
CA ASP A 147 15.77 1.17 -9.91
C ASP A 147 14.85 2.34 -9.62
N LYS A 148 15.41 3.49 -9.32
CA LYS A 148 14.63 4.70 -9.00
C LYS A 148 13.78 5.20 -10.17
N SER A 149 14.11 4.86 -11.41
CA SER A 149 13.40 5.34 -12.60
C SER A 149 12.16 4.50 -12.94
N ASN A 150 12.06 3.28 -12.42
CA ASN A 150 10.98 2.38 -12.77
C ASN A 150 10.21 1.80 -11.58
N LYS A 151 10.80 1.72 -10.39
CA LYS A 151 10.14 1.22 -9.20
C LYS A 151 9.08 2.21 -8.72
N ILE A 152 7.88 1.72 -8.45
CA ILE A 152 6.82 2.51 -7.80
C ILE A 152 6.92 2.30 -6.30
N ILE A 153 6.92 3.40 -5.55
CA ILE A 153 6.88 3.41 -4.09
C ILE A 153 5.51 3.94 -3.69
N PRO A 154 4.56 3.08 -3.29
CA PRO A 154 3.24 3.53 -2.87
C PRO A 154 3.31 4.53 -1.71
N ALA A 155 2.43 5.52 -1.71
CA ALA A 155 2.37 6.65 -0.79
C ALA A 155 3.53 7.66 -0.90
N ASP A 156 4.47 7.47 -1.82
CA ASP A 156 5.47 8.50 -2.13
C ASP A 156 4.83 9.55 -3.05
N PRO A 157 4.87 10.85 -2.71
CA PRO A 157 4.34 11.91 -3.58
C PRO A 157 5.08 12.02 -4.92
N ASP A 158 6.35 11.60 -4.97
CA ASP A 158 7.22 11.63 -6.15
C ASP A 158 7.33 10.26 -6.84
N GLN A 159 6.38 9.36 -6.61
CA GLN A 159 6.37 8.02 -7.20
C GLN A 159 6.36 8.07 -8.73
N ASN A 160 7.04 7.09 -9.32
CA ASN A 160 6.97 6.91 -10.78
C ASN A 160 5.52 6.63 -11.23
N SER A 161 5.13 7.22 -12.34
CA SER A 161 3.81 7.08 -12.95
C SER A 161 3.91 6.79 -14.45
N VAL A 162 2.83 6.28 -15.01
CA VAL A 162 2.69 6.10 -16.46
C VAL A 162 1.63 7.04 -17.00
N GLN A 163 1.80 7.46 -18.25
CA GLN A 163 0.76 8.17 -18.97
C GLN A 163 -0.23 7.18 -19.59
N PRO A 164 -1.52 7.53 -19.69
CA PRO A 164 -2.49 6.66 -20.33
C PRO A 164 -2.24 6.55 -21.82
N GLU A 165 -2.36 5.35 -22.37
CA GLU A 165 -2.56 5.14 -23.79
C GLU A 165 -4.04 5.39 -24.10
N ILE A 166 -4.31 6.33 -25.02
CA ILE A 166 -5.67 6.67 -25.40
C ILE A 166 -6.10 5.80 -26.56
N GLY A 167 -7.07 4.94 -26.30
CA GLY A 167 -7.69 4.04 -27.27
C GLY A 167 -8.94 4.64 -27.94
N ALA A 168 -9.59 3.83 -28.76
CA ALA A 168 -10.87 4.21 -29.35
C ALA A 168 -11.94 4.43 -28.26
N LYS A 169 -12.88 5.36 -28.51
CA LYS A 169 -13.98 5.72 -27.59
C LYS A 169 -13.51 6.31 -26.24
N ASP A 170 -12.45 7.09 -26.26
CA ASP A 170 -11.94 7.83 -25.10
C ASP A 170 -11.65 6.93 -23.89
N VAL A 171 -11.08 5.75 -24.15
CA VAL A 171 -10.59 4.83 -23.14
C VAL A 171 -9.13 5.12 -22.86
N GLY A 172 -8.83 5.54 -21.62
CA GLY A 172 -7.46 5.69 -21.12
C GLY A 172 -6.96 4.39 -20.49
N THR A 173 -5.84 3.87 -20.95
CA THR A 173 -5.25 2.63 -20.42
C THR A 173 -3.88 2.90 -19.82
N PHE A 174 -3.73 2.59 -18.53
CA PHE A 174 -2.48 2.66 -17.79
C PHE A 174 -1.90 1.25 -17.66
N THR A 175 -0.70 1.00 -18.15
CA THR A 175 -0.04 -0.29 -18.06
C THR A 175 1.04 -0.28 -16.99
N TYR A 176 0.90 -1.13 -16.00
CA TYR A 176 1.84 -1.35 -14.90
C TYR A 176 2.36 -2.77 -14.89
N TYR A 177 3.38 -3.01 -14.07
CA TYR A 177 3.99 -4.32 -13.91
C TYR A 177 4.09 -4.66 -12.42
N ILE A 178 3.97 -5.95 -12.12
CA ILE A 178 4.13 -6.53 -10.81
C ILE A 178 5.03 -7.76 -10.94
N GLY A 179 6.01 -7.91 -10.06
CA GLY A 179 6.92 -9.05 -10.09
C GLY A 179 7.52 -9.33 -8.72
N TYR A 180 8.25 -10.43 -8.63
CA TYR A 180 8.92 -10.84 -7.40
C TYR A 180 10.24 -10.11 -7.23
N VAL A 181 10.58 -9.82 -5.97
CA VAL A 181 11.85 -9.20 -5.59
C VAL A 181 12.31 -9.74 -4.23
N THR A 182 13.62 -9.87 -4.05
CA THR A 182 14.21 -10.26 -2.77
C THR A 182 15.58 -9.64 -2.60
N GLN A 183 15.90 -9.19 -1.39
CA GLN A 183 17.24 -8.74 -1.01
C GLN A 183 18.08 -9.89 -0.44
N ALA A 184 17.47 -11.04 -0.16
CA ALA A 184 18.13 -12.20 0.41
C ALA A 184 17.83 -13.49 -0.38
N PRO A 185 18.21 -13.56 -1.68
CA PRO A 185 17.80 -14.66 -2.55
C PRO A 185 18.15 -16.03 -2.00
N LYS A 186 19.33 -16.21 -1.37
CA LYS A 186 19.75 -17.49 -0.77
C LYS A 186 18.96 -17.88 0.48
N LYS A 187 18.22 -16.96 1.09
CA LYS A 187 17.36 -17.20 2.27
C LYS A 187 15.88 -17.34 1.92
N THR A 188 15.53 -17.14 0.65
CA THR A 188 14.14 -17.30 0.18
C THR A 188 13.71 -18.75 0.31
N THR A 189 12.49 -18.95 0.81
CA THR A 189 11.86 -20.28 0.91
C THR A 189 10.76 -20.44 -0.13
N SER A 190 10.41 -21.67 -0.44
CA SER A 190 9.25 -21.98 -1.29
C SER A 190 7.94 -21.76 -0.51
N GLY A 191 6.88 -21.45 -1.21
CA GLY A 191 5.54 -21.28 -0.66
C GLY A 191 4.70 -20.32 -1.51
N PRO A 192 3.41 -20.22 -1.22
CA PRO A 192 2.56 -19.23 -1.86
C PRO A 192 2.94 -17.80 -1.44
N ILE A 193 2.61 -16.85 -2.30
CA ILE A 193 2.75 -15.43 -1.99
C ILE A 193 1.42 -14.73 -2.32
N HIS A 194 0.99 -13.86 -1.41
CA HIS A 194 -0.14 -12.97 -1.59
C HIS A 194 0.22 -11.60 -1.04
N SER A 195 -0.17 -10.57 -1.77
CA SER A 195 -0.06 -9.19 -1.31
C SER A 195 -1.11 -8.33 -1.99
N TYR A 196 -1.23 -7.08 -1.58
CA TYR A 196 -2.10 -6.11 -2.22
C TYR A 196 -1.47 -4.73 -2.23
N ALA A 197 -1.90 -3.91 -3.17
CA ALA A 197 -1.64 -2.48 -3.22
C ALA A 197 -2.96 -1.75 -3.47
N THR A 198 -3.06 -0.52 -3.00
CA THR A 198 -4.21 0.36 -3.18
C THR A 198 -3.85 1.53 -4.05
N TYR A 199 -4.74 1.93 -4.92
CA TYR A 199 -4.56 3.05 -5.84
C TYR A 199 -5.75 3.99 -5.80
N GLU A 200 -5.54 5.20 -6.29
CA GLU A 200 -6.60 6.19 -6.55
C GLU A 200 -6.42 6.79 -7.94
N ILE A 201 -7.52 7.22 -8.52
CA ILE A 201 -7.53 8.00 -9.76
C ILE A 201 -7.51 9.48 -9.39
N ARG A 202 -6.54 10.22 -9.93
CA ARG A 202 -6.38 11.65 -9.74
C ARG A 202 -6.74 12.39 -11.02
N TYR A 203 -7.66 13.29 -10.89
CA TYR A 203 -8.08 14.23 -11.92
C TYR A 203 -7.33 15.56 -11.65
N ASN A 204 -6.39 15.93 -12.53
CA ASN A 204 -5.50 17.08 -12.34
C ASN A 204 -6.01 18.33 -13.08
#